data_87e09367e4f78f6ca5028fd3e6400c56
#
_entry.id   87e09367e4f78f6ca5028fd3e6400c56
#
_cell.length_a   1.000
_cell.length_b   1.000
_cell.length_c   1.000
_cell.angle_alpha   90.00
_cell.angle_beta   90.00
_cell.angle_gamma   90.00
#
_symmetry.space_group_name_H-M   'P 1'
#
loop_
_entity.id
_entity.type
_entity.pdbx_description
1 polymer ?
#
loop_
_entity_poly.entity_id
_entity_poly.type
_entity_poly.pdbx_seq_one_letter_code
_entity_poly.pdbx_strand_id
1 'polypeptide(L)'
;GLSCPVGFKNSTLGSVQVAVDAVRAARHAHIFLSVTKEGHSAIFSTSGNEDCHIILRGGDGAPNYDRESVREAVQMLERGDLSPKVMVDLSHANSGKQFKRQIDVCADVCGQIREGETGIMGVMIESNLVEGAQALEDVGGLVYGQSITDECLGWEDSVSCLEQLAEATRARNASLG
;
A
#
# COMPACT_ATOMS: atom_id res chain seq x y z
N GLY A 1 -9.99 11.56 -11.02
CA GLY A 1 -10.31 12.95 -10.72
C GLY A 1 -9.64 13.50 -9.47
N LEU A 2 -8.79 12.73 -8.80
CA LEU A 2 -8.00 13.21 -7.67
C LEU A 2 -6.67 13.78 -8.17
N SER A 3 -6.23 14.90 -7.59
CA SER A 3 -4.95 15.55 -7.88
C SER A 3 -3.87 15.17 -6.85
N CYS A 4 -3.82 13.90 -6.48
CA CYS A 4 -2.84 13.34 -5.54
C CYS A 4 -2.48 11.91 -5.99
N PRO A 5 -1.35 11.35 -5.54
CA PRO A 5 -1.00 9.96 -5.77
C PRO A 5 -2.09 9.01 -5.24
N VAL A 6 -2.44 8.00 -6.04
CA VAL A 6 -3.47 7.01 -5.69
C VAL A 6 -2.90 5.61 -5.85
N GLY A 7 -2.99 4.81 -4.77
CA GLY A 7 -2.59 3.41 -4.78
C GLY A 7 -3.77 2.47 -5.02
N PHE A 8 -3.59 1.52 -5.93
CA PHE A 8 -4.55 0.44 -6.21
C PHE A 8 -4.03 -0.88 -5.65
N LYS A 9 -4.74 -1.44 -4.69
CA LYS A 9 -4.40 -2.76 -4.13
C LYS A 9 -4.75 -3.88 -5.10
N ASN A 10 -3.95 -4.93 -5.15
CA ASN A 10 -4.35 -6.17 -5.83
C ASN A 10 -5.63 -6.74 -5.20
N SER A 11 -6.34 -7.59 -5.94
CA SER A 11 -7.59 -8.17 -5.46
C SER A 11 -7.37 -9.06 -4.22
N THR A 12 -8.45 -9.31 -3.46
CA THR A 12 -8.42 -10.22 -2.30
C THR A 12 -8.10 -11.66 -2.70
N LEU A 13 -8.34 -12.03 -3.96
CA LEU A 13 -7.97 -13.32 -4.53
C LEU A 13 -6.51 -13.39 -5.00
N GLY A 14 -5.75 -12.31 -4.85
CA GLY A 14 -4.32 -12.24 -5.17
C GLY A 14 -3.98 -11.68 -6.55
N SER A 15 -4.96 -11.42 -7.43
CA SER A 15 -4.67 -10.92 -8.78
C SER A 15 -4.09 -9.51 -8.76
N VAL A 16 -2.83 -9.38 -9.17
CA VAL A 16 -2.13 -8.10 -9.38
C VAL A 16 -2.59 -7.42 -10.66
N GLN A 17 -3.00 -8.20 -11.68
CA GLN A 17 -3.44 -7.66 -12.97
C GLN A 17 -4.59 -6.65 -12.83
N VAL A 18 -5.52 -6.91 -11.92
CA VAL A 18 -6.66 -5.99 -11.65
C VAL A 18 -6.16 -4.61 -11.22
N ALA A 19 -5.12 -4.53 -10.39
CA ALA A 19 -4.53 -3.27 -9.95
C ALA A 19 -3.76 -2.58 -11.10
N VAL A 20 -3.04 -3.33 -11.92
CA VAL A 20 -2.34 -2.82 -13.12
C VAL A 20 -3.35 -2.21 -14.09
N ASP A 21 -4.47 -2.90 -14.36
CA ASP A 21 -5.53 -2.40 -15.25
C ASP A 21 -6.21 -1.14 -14.67
N ALA A 22 -6.38 -1.07 -13.34
CA ALA A 22 -6.92 0.11 -12.67
C ALA A 22 -5.98 1.33 -12.80
N VAL A 23 -4.66 1.16 -12.60
CA VAL A 23 -3.66 2.22 -12.81
C VAL A 23 -3.70 2.70 -14.26
N ARG A 24 -3.74 1.76 -15.21
CA ARG A 24 -3.81 2.07 -16.64
C ARG A 24 -5.07 2.87 -17.00
N ALA A 25 -6.22 2.47 -16.46
CA ALA A 25 -7.47 3.21 -16.65
C ALA A 25 -7.41 4.61 -16.02
N ALA A 26 -6.91 4.72 -14.78
CA ALA A 26 -6.83 5.98 -14.06
C ALA A 26 -5.89 7.02 -14.72
N ARG A 27 -4.87 6.57 -15.45
CA ARG A 27 -3.92 7.42 -16.19
C ARG A 27 -4.57 8.19 -17.33
N HIS A 28 -5.68 7.69 -17.89
CA HIS A 28 -6.36 8.31 -19.02
C HIS A 28 -7.39 9.34 -18.60
N ALA A 29 -7.66 10.29 -19.51
CA ALA A 29 -8.77 11.24 -19.36
C ALA A 29 -10.11 10.50 -19.46
N HIS A 30 -11.08 10.92 -18.66
CA HIS A 30 -12.45 10.39 -18.67
C HIS A 30 -13.47 11.50 -18.81
N ILE A 31 -14.52 11.22 -19.56
CA ILE A 31 -15.69 12.11 -19.70
C ILE A 31 -16.91 11.31 -19.21
N PHE A 32 -17.62 11.82 -18.23
CA PHE A 32 -18.79 11.17 -17.65
C PHE A 32 -19.82 12.16 -17.15
N LEU A 33 -21.08 11.71 -17.08
CA LEU A 33 -22.19 12.47 -16.50
C LEU A 33 -22.15 12.32 -14.97
N SER A 34 -22.27 13.45 -14.26
CA SER A 34 -22.35 13.47 -12.81
C SER A 34 -23.21 14.66 -12.34
N VAL A 35 -23.30 14.85 -11.02
CA VAL A 35 -24.07 15.90 -10.38
C VAL A 35 -23.12 16.85 -9.65
N THR A 36 -23.30 18.16 -9.85
CA THR A 36 -22.57 19.22 -9.13
C THR A 36 -23.01 19.28 -7.67
N LYS A 37 -22.25 20.01 -6.82
CA LYS A 37 -22.61 20.23 -5.41
C LYS A 37 -23.96 20.94 -5.25
N GLU A 38 -24.40 21.73 -6.24
CA GLU A 38 -25.67 22.44 -6.28
C GLU A 38 -26.82 21.55 -6.79
N GLY A 39 -26.57 20.28 -7.11
CA GLY A 39 -27.60 19.33 -7.55
C GLY A 39 -27.90 19.35 -9.05
N HIS A 40 -27.11 20.03 -9.86
CA HIS A 40 -27.33 20.10 -11.31
C HIS A 40 -26.57 18.98 -12.04
N SER A 41 -27.20 18.38 -13.05
CA SER A 41 -26.54 17.45 -13.95
C SER A 41 -25.50 18.18 -14.80
N ALA A 42 -24.28 17.60 -14.86
CA ALA A 42 -23.17 18.17 -15.63
C ALA A 42 -22.30 17.08 -16.25
N ILE A 43 -21.65 17.39 -17.36
CA ILE A 43 -20.59 16.55 -17.93
C ILE A 43 -19.27 16.95 -17.27
N PHE A 44 -18.62 15.96 -16.64
CA PHE A 44 -17.30 16.11 -16.04
C PHE A 44 -16.26 15.57 -17.00
N SER A 45 -15.15 16.31 -17.13
CA SER A 45 -13.96 15.86 -17.84
C SER A 45 -12.77 15.86 -16.88
N THR A 46 -12.04 14.75 -16.82
CA THR A 46 -10.80 14.62 -16.05
C THR A 46 -9.61 14.53 -16.99
N SER A 47 -8.44 14.93 -16.54
CA SER A 47 -7.18 14.82 -17.29
C SER A 47 -6.49 13.46 -17.18
N GLY A 48 -7.00 12.57 -16.30
CA GLY A 48 -6.28 11.39 -15.83
C GLY A 48 -5.39 11.70 -14.63
N ASN A 49 -4.77 10.65 -14.08
CA ASN A 49 -3.85 10.74 -12.94
C ASN A 49 -2.62 9.86 -13.22
N GLU A 50 -1.47 10.48 -13.47
CA GLU A 50 -0.21 9.79 -13.77
C GLU A 50 0.51 9.32 -12.50
N ASP A 51 0.12 9.82 -11.31
CA ASP A 51 0.73 9.49 -10.01
C ASP A 51 0.07 8.28 -9.34
N CYS A 52 -0.48 7.36 -10.15
CA CYS A 52 -1.07 6.13 -9.66
C CYS A 52 -0.03 5.02 -9.57
N HIS A 53 -0.17 4.15 -8.56
CA HIS A 53 0.72 3.01 -8.33
C HIS A 53 -0.07 1.80 -7.83
N ILE A 54 0.55 0.62 -7.85
CA ILE A 54 -0.04 -0.58 -7.27
C ILE A 54 0.46 -0.82 -5.84
N ILE A 55 -0.38 -1.50 -5.06
CA ILE A 55 -0.07 -1.90 -3.68
C ILE A 55 -0.25 -3.41 -3.58
N LEU A 56 0.82 -4.12 -3.18
CA LEU A 56 0.82 -5.55 -2.92
C LEU A 56 0.33 -5.80 -1.50
N ARG A 57 -0.83 -6.45 -1.34
CA ARG A 57 -1.47 -6.72 -0.05
C ARG A 57 -1.59 -8.21 0.30
N GLY A 58 -1.03 -9.08 -0.54
CA GLY A 58 -1.29 -10.51 -0.50
C GLY A 58 -2.71 -10.84 -0.97
N GLY A 59 -3.06 -12.11 -0.98
CA GLY A 59 -4.41 -12.56 -1.36
C GLY A 59 -4.57 -14.05 -1.19
N ASP A 60 -5.82 -14.49 -1.01
CA ASP A 60 -6.26 -15.90 -0.93
C ASP A 60 -5.40 -16.79 -0.01
N GLY A 61 -4.99 -16.23 1.13
CA GLY A 61 -4.16 -16.91 2.12
C GLY A 61 -2.67 -16.94 1.81
N ALA A 62 -2.22 -16.33 0.70
CA ALA A 62 -0.82 -16.24 0.32
C ALA A 62 -0.30 -14.81 0.38
N PRO A 63 0.89 -14.56 0.95
CA PRO A 63 1.56 -13.27 0.87
C PRO A 63 2.10 -13.03 -0.55
N ASN A 64 2.41 -11.74 -0.87
CA ASN A 64 3.06 -11.35 -2.13
C ASN A 64 4.07 -10.21 -1.93
N TYR A 65 4.72 -10.18 -0.76
CA TYR A 65 5.77 -9.21 -0.43
C TYR A 65 7.18 -9.71 -0.73
N ASP A 66 7.33 -11.01 -0.98
CA ASP A 66 8.61 -11.64 -1.27
C ASP A 66 9.20 -11.10 -2.59
N ARG A 67 10.51 -11.30 -2.74
CA ARG A 67 11.29 -10.77 -3.87
C ARG A 67 10.75 -11.21 -5.23
N GLU A 68 10.29 -12.45 -5.36
CA GLU A 68 9.77 -12.97 -6.63
C GLU A 68 8.47 -12.28 -6.99
N SER A 69 7.53 -12.20 -6.05
CA SER A 69 6.25 -11.49 -6.21
C SER A 69 6.44 -10.01 -6.54
N VAL A 70 7.38 -9.33 -5.87
CA VAL A 70 7.72 -7.92 -6.16
C VAL A 70 8.23 -7.76 -7.59
N ARG A 71 9.17 -8.62 -8.02
CA ARG A 71 9.72 -8.58 -9.38
C ARG A 71 8.71 -8.89 -10.46
N GLU A 72 7.84 -9.87 -10.22
CA GLU A 72 6.73 -10.18 -11.14
C GLU A 72 5.80 -8.98 -11.31
N ALA A 73 5.43 -8.32 -10.21
CA ALA A 73 4.58 -7.14 -10.24
C ALA A 73 5.25 -5.98 -11.00
N VAL A 74 6.54 -5.73 -10.78
CA VAL A 74 7.35 -4.74 -11.50
C VAL A 74 7.36 -5.05 -13.01
N GLN A 75 7.59 -6.30 -13.39
CA GLN A 75 7.56 -6.71 -14.81
C GLN A 75 6.18 -6.55 -15.45
N MET A 76 5.10 -6.77 -14.68
CA MET A 76 3.74 -6.52 -15.18
C MET A 76 3.52 -5.04 -15.48
N LEU A 77 4.01 -4.15 -14.62
CA LEU A 77 3.96 -2.71 -14.82
C LEU A 77 4.76 -2.29 -16.06
N GLU A 78 5.99 -2.79 -16.23
CA GLU A 78 6.85 -2.52 -17.39
C GLU A 78 6.17 -2.96 -18.70
N ARG A 79 5.59 -4.17 -18.74
CA ARG A 79 4.81 -4.63 -19.91
C ARG A 79 3.59 -3.75 -20.21
N GLY A 80 3.05 -3.09 -19.19
CA GLY A 80 1.94 -2.15 -19.30
C GLY A 80 2.33 -0.71 -19.65
N ASP A 81 3.61 -0.42 -19.88
CA ASP A 81 4.15 0.94 -20.06
C ASP A 81 3.79 1.86 -18.85
N LEU A 82 3.89 1.30 -17.64
CA LEU A 82 3.65 1.98 -16.38
C LEU A 82 4.95 2.10 -15.57
N SER A 83 4.97 3.03 -14.61
CA SER A 83 6.10 3.17 -13.69
C SER A 83 6.36 1.85 -12.94
N PRO A 84 7.58 1.27 -13.01
CA PRO A 84 7.91 -0.02 -12.41
C PRO A 84 8.13 0.10 -10.88
N LYS A 85 7.15 0.68 -10.19
CA LYS A 85 7.21 0.95 -8.76
C LYS A 85 5.97 0.39 -8.07
N VAL A 86 6.21 -0.32 -6.98
CA VAL A 86 5.17 -0.93 -6.14
C VAL A 86 5.28 -0.42 -4.71
N MET A 87 4.14 -0.32 -4.03
CA MET A 87 4.07 -0.21 -2.58
C MET A 87 3.78 -1.59 -2.00
N VAL A 88 4.39 -1.94 -0.87
CA VAL A 88 4.10 -3.19 -0.15
C VAL A 88 3.29 -2.87 1.10
N ASP A 89 2.10 -3.43 1.20
CA ASP A 89 1.28 -3.42 2.39
C ASP A 89 1.77 -4.52 3.34
N LEU A 90 2.29 -4.14 4.49
CA LEU A 90 2.85 -5.07 5.48
C LEU A 90 1.76 -5.83 6.25
N SER A 91 0.52 -5.34 6.20
CA SER A 91 -0.65 -5.90 6.88
C SER A 91 -1.43 -6.88 5.99
N HIS A 92 -2.72 -7.02 6.23
CA HIS A 92 -3.69 -7.81 5.46
C HIS A 92 -3.23 -9.27 5.26
N ALA A 93 -3.28 -9.78 4.03
CA ALA A 93 -2.88 -11.17 3.75
C ALA A 93 -1.34 -11.35 3.83
N ASN A 94 -0.56 -10.30 3.66
CA ASN A 94 0.90 -10.33 3.82
C ASN A 94 1.31 -10.68 5.25
N SER A 95 0.59 -10.20 6.26
CA SER A 95 0.80 -10.58 7.68
C SER A 95 -0.08 -11.76 8.13
N GLY A 96 -0.93 -12.29 7.25
CA GLY A 96 -1.96 -13.26 7.61
C GLY A 96 -2.98 -12.71 8.60
N LYS A 97 -3.24 -11.40 8.56
CA LYS A 97 -4.09 -10.64 9.50
C LYS A 97 -3.63 -10.70 10.96
N GLN A 98 -2.35 -10.97 11.20
CA GLN A 98 -1.74 -10.93 12.51
C GLN A 98 -0.89 -9.66 12.61
N PHE A 99 -1.37 -8.64 13.33
CA PHE A 99 -0.77 -7.30 13.29
C PHE A 99 0.72 -7.27 13.67
N LYS A 100 1.18 -8.09 14.63
CA LYS A 100 2.60 -8.19 14.99
C LYS A 100 3.49 -8.73 13.86
N ARG A 101 2.95 -9.56 12.96
CA ARG A 101 3.71 -10.09 11.82
C ARG A 101 4.05 -9.02 10.78
N GLN A 102 3.46 -7.84 10.85
CA GLN A 102 3.91 -6.69 10.06
C GLN A 102 5.41 -6.38 10.30
N ILE A 103 5.92 -6.67 11.49
CA ILE A 103 7.35 -6.49 11.85
C ILE A 103 8.23 -7.45 11.03
N ASP A 104 7.81 -8.72 10.89
CA ASP A 104 8.55 -9.72 10.12
C ASP A 104 8.54 -9.38 8.62
N VAL A 105 7.37 -8.96 8.12
CA VAL A 105 7.22 -8.49 6.71
C VAL A 105 8.09 -7.26 6.47
N CYS A 106 8.11 -6.31 7.42
CA CYS A 106 8.99 -5.14 7.36
C CYS A 106 10.47 -5.53 7.27
N ALA A 107 10.91 -6.49 8.08
CA ALA A 107 12.30 -6.95 8.10
C ALA A 107 12.69 -7.58 6.75
N ASP A 108 11.82 -8.39 6.14
CA ASP A 108 12.03 -8.98 4.81
C ASP A 108 12.17 -7.88 3.74
N VAL A 109 11.19 -6.96 3.67
CA VAL A 109 11.21 -5.82 2.74
C VAL A 109 12.48 -4.97 2.92
N CYS A 110 12.91 -4.71 4.16
CA CYS A 110 14.18 -4.04 4.44
C CYS A 110 15.38 -4.81 3.89
N GLY A 111 15.37 -6.14 3.99
CA GLY A 111 16.39 -7.01 3.39
C GLY A 111 16.48 -6.82 1.88
N GLN A 112 15.33 -6.88 1.20
CA GLN A 112 15.25 -6.69 -0.26
C GLN A 112 15.79 -5.31 -0.67
N ILE A 113 15.41 -4.24 0.05
CA ILE A 113 15.88 -2.88 -0.21
C ILE A 113 17.42 -2.79 -0.05
N ARG A 114 17.99 -3.35 1.03
CA ARG A 114 19.45 -3.36 1.26
C ARG A 114 20.22 -4.08 0.15
N GLU A 115 19.63 -5.13 -0.42
CA GLU A 115 20.19 -5.91 -1.51
C GLU A 115 19.98 -5.28 -2.89
N GLY A 116 19.51 -4.04 -2.94
CA GLY A 116 19.43 -3.25 -4.16
C GLY A 116 18.08 -3.29 -4.87
N GLU A 117 17.00 -3.80 -4.23
CA GLU A 117 15.67 -3.72 -4.85
C GLU A 117 15.23 -2.26 -4.97
N THR A 118 14.99 -1.82 -6.21
CA THR A 118 14.58 -0.44 -6.54
C THR A 118 13.10 -0.33 -6.91
N GLY A 119 12.43 -1.45 -7.16
CA GLY A 119 11.01 -1.50 -7.51
C GLY A 119 10.10 -1.11 -6.34
N ILE A 120 10.55 -1.34 -5.10
CA ILE A 120 9.78 -0.96 -3.90
C ILE A 120 9.93 0.54 -3.67
N MET A 121 8.83 1.30 -3.84
CA MET A 121 8.79 2.75 -3.63
C MET A 121 8.40 3.14 -2.20
N GLY A 122 7.73 2.24 -1.48
CA GLY A 122 7.25 2.52 -0.13
C GLY A 122 6.50 1.33 0.48
N VAL A 123 6.10 1.50 1.71
CA VAL A 123 5.32 0.51 2.47
C VAL A 123 4.05 1.13 3.05
N MET A 124 3.09 0.28 3.38
CA MET A 124 1.90 0.63 4.15
C MET A 124 1.92 -0.17 5.45
N ILE A 125 1.67 0.49 6.58
CA ILE A 125 1.65 -0.12 7.92
C ILE A 125 0.32 0.21 8.57
N GLU A 126 -0.38 -0.79 9.09
CA GLU A 126 -1.51 -0.56 9.99
C GLU A 126 -0.97 -0.33 11.40
N SER A 127 -1.03 0.92 11.85
CA SER A 127 -0.48 1.36 13.14
C SER A 127 -1.36 2.39 13.83
N ASN A 128 -1.26 2.43 15.16
CA ASN A 128 -1.93 3.44 15.99
C ASN A 128 -1.05 3.76 17.22
N LEU A 129 -1.50 4.65 18.11
CA LEU A 129 -0.75 4.98 19.32
C LEU A 129 -0.68 3.77 20.27
N VAL A 130 -1.79 3.03 20.41
CA VAL A 130 -1.92 1.82 21.24
C VAL A 130 -2.14 0.63 20.31
N GLU A 131 -1.44 -0.47 20.57
CA GLU A 131 -1.52 -1.69 19.76
C GLU A 131 -2.85 -2.42 19.87
N GLY A 132 -3.13 -3.29 18.91
CA GLY A 132 -4.32 -4.13 18.84
C GLY A 132 -5.55 -3.38 18.38
N ALA A 133 -6.71 -3.85 18.81
CA ALA A 133 -8.01 -3.25 18.54
C ALA A 133 -8.91 -3.38 19.76
N GLN A 134 -10.00 -2.60 19.79
CA GLN A 134 -11.03 -2.61 20.81
C GLN A 134 -12.42 -2.67 20.19
N ALA A 135 -13.37 -3.25 20.92
CA ALA A 135 -14.76 -3.30 20.46
C ALA A 135 -15.45 -1.94 20.67
N LEU A 136 -16.30 -1.54 19.72
CA LEU A 136 -17.11 -0.34 19.80
C LEU A 136 -18.45 -0.65 20.54
N GLU A 137 -18.37 -1.14 21.79
CA GLU A 137 -19.56 -1.48 22.59
C GLU A 137 -19.97 -0.35 23.54
N ASP A 138 -18.99 0.34 24.13
CA ASP A 138 -19.20 1.48 25.02
C ASP A 138 -18.30 2.65 24.60
N VAL A 139 -18.90 3.66 24.00
CA VAL A 139 -18.18 4.86 23.50
C VAL A 139 -17.49 5.62 24.66
N GLY A 140 -18.02 5.54 25.88
CA GLY A 140 -17.46 6.20 27.07
C GLY A 140 -16.21 5.51 27.61
N GLY A 141 -16.00 4.23 27.29
CA GLY A 141 -14.88 3.40 27.76
C GLY A 141 -13.73 3.24 26.74
N LEU A 142 -13.80 3.90 25.57
CA LEU A 142 -12.80 3.73 24.52
C LEU A 142 -11.42 4.24 24.94
N VAL A 143 -10.40 3.44 24.65
CA VAL A 143 -8.99 3.82 24.80
C VAL A 143 -8.60 4.72 23.63
N TYR A 144 -8.18 5.95 23.93
CA TYR A 144 -7.71 6.88 22.91
C TYR A 144 -6.47 6.33 22.19
N GLY A 145 -6.50 6.36 20.86
CA GLY A 145 -5.39 5.89 20.03
C GLY A 145 -5.32 4.37 19.82
N GLN A 146 -6.35 3.61 20.21
CA GLN A 146 -6.49 2.20 19.87
C GLN A 146 -7.53 2.03 18.76
N SER A 147 -7.27 1.14 17.79
CA SER A 147 -8.17 0.88 16.66
C SER A 147 -9.52 0.33 17.11
N ILE A 148 -10.58 0.71 16.42
CA ILE A 148 -11.93 0.14 16.55
C ILE A 148 -12.31 -0.76 15.36
N THR A 149 -11.36 -1.03 14.48
CA THR A 149 -11.48 -1.89 13.31
C THR A 149 -10.40 -2.97 13.36
N ASP A 150 -9.48 -3.01 12.40
CA ASP A 150 -8.41 -4.01 12.36
C ASP A 150 -7.33 -3.72 13.43
N GLU A 151 -6.70 -4.78 13.92
CA GLU A 151 -5.60 -4.68 14.88
C GLU A 151 -4.38 -4.00 14.27
N CYS A 152 -3.82 -3.03 15.00
CA CYS A 152 -2.70 -2.20 14.57
C CYS A 152 -1.44 -2.47 15.39
N LEU A 153 -0.25 -2.20 14.81
CA LEU A 153 0.97 -2.01 15.58
C LEU A 153 0.84 -0.81 16.51
N GLY A 154 1.47 -0.87 17.68
CA GLY A 154 1.63 0.26 18.57
C GLY A 154 2.70 1.25 18.08
N TRP A 155 2.81 2.39 18.76
CA TRP A 155 3.73 3.47 18.40
C TRP A 155 5.19 3.01 18.34
N GLU A 156 5.67 2.29 19.37
CA GLU A 156 7.08 1.87 19.49
C GLU A 156 7.50 0.90 18.37
N ASP A 157 6.66 -0.09 18.07
CA ASP A 157 6.89 -1.03 16.97
C ASP A 157 6.88 -0.31 15.61
N SER A 158 5.97 0.67 15.45
CA SER A 158 5.88 1.48 14.23
C SER A 158 7.15 2.31 14.03
N VAL A 159 7.66 2.95 15.08
CA VAL A 159 8.93 3.68 15.04
C VAL A 159 10.08 2.75 14.66
N SER A 160 10.16 1.57 15.29
CA SER A 160 11.18 0.57 14.98
C SER A 160 11.16 0.13 13.51
N CYS A 161 9.97 -0.09 12.93
CA CYS A 161 9.82 -0.40 11.51
C CYS A 161 10.31 0.75 10.61
N LEU A 162 9.96 2.00 10.95
CA LEU A 162 10.39 3.18 10.20
C LEU A 162 11.90 3.38 10.25
N GLU A 163 12.54 3.15 11.40
CA GLU A 163 13.99 3.22 11.56
C GLU A 163 14.70 2.17 10.69
N GLN A 164 14.23 0.94 10.69
CA GLN A 164 14.75 -0.15 9.84
C GLN A 164 14.64 0.19 8.34
N LEU A 165 13.49 0.73 7.91
CA LEU A 165 13.25 1.15 6.53
C LEU A 165 14.18 2.30 6.12
N ALA A 166 14.37 3.28 7.00
CA ALA A 166 15.28 4.42 6.77
C ALA A 166 16.73 3.94 6.66
N GLU A 167 17.16 3.01 7.51
CA GLU A 167 18.51 2.42 7.45
C GLU A 167 18.71 1.60 6.17
N ALA A 168 17.75 0.75 5.80
CA ALA A 168 17.80 -0.04 4.58
C ALA A 168 17.91 0.86 3.33
N THR A 169 17.14 1.95 3.30
CA THR A 169 17.16 2.92 2.19
C THR A 169 18.51 3.64 2.11
N ARG A 170 19.07 4.06 3.24
CA ARG A 170 20.43 4.67 3.29
C ARG A 170 21.49 3.71 2.79
N ALA A 171 21.44 2.44 3.22
CA ALA A 171 22.38 1.41 2.79
C ALA A 171 22.31 1.17 1.27
N ARG A 172 21.11 1.05 0.71
CA ARG A 172 20.90 0.94 -0.74
C ARG A 172 21.49 2.13 -1.49
N ASN A 173 21.17 3.36 -1.06
CA ASN A 173 21.63 4.56 -1.74
C ASN A 173 23.15 4.69 -1.71
N ALA A 174 23.79 4.27 -0.62
CA ALA A 174 25.26 4.24 -0.53
C ALA A 174 25.91 3.20 -1.45
N SER A 175 25.20 2.15 -1.83
CA SER A 175 25.71 1.11 -2.75
C SER A 175 25.50 1.46 -4.24
N LEU A 176 24.62 2.40 -4.55
CA LEU A 176 24.29 2.83 -5.91
C LEU A 176 25.04 4.11 -6.36
N GLY A 177 25.68 4.81 -5.44
CA GLY A 177 26.48 6.05 -5.68
C GLY A 177 27.96 5.79 -5.59
#